data_592c91234e4acb6a83345011e585d1a4
#
_entry.id   592c91234e4acb6a83345011e585d1a4
#
_cell.length_a   1.000
_cell.length_b   1.000
_cell.length_c   1.000
_cell.angle_alpha   90.00
_cell.angle_beta   90.00
_cell.angle_gamma   90.00
#
_symmetry.space_group_name_H-M   'P 1'
#
loop_
_entity.id
_entity.type
_entity.pdbx_description
1 polymer ?
#
loop_
_entity_poly.entity_id
_entity_poly.type
_entity_poly.pdbx_seq_one_letter_code
_entity_poly.pdbx_strand_id
1 'polypeptide(L)'
;AGIYPITPSSNMAEYTDDWAAQGKKNLFGMPVKVVEMQSEAGAAGTVHGSLQAGALTTTFTASQGLLLKIPNMYKIAGQLLPGVIHVSARALAAQSLAIFGDHQDVMACRQTGFAMLCTNSVQEVMDLGGVAHLTAIKTGVPFLHFFDGFRTSHEVNTVEVMDYEVFDRLLDREAVARFRASALNPQNPKTRGSAQNDDVYFQTRELQAQHYAGVA
;
A
#
# COMPACT_ATOMS: atom_id res chain seq x y z
N ALA A 1 -1.09 -1.78 -9.97
CA ALA A 1 -1.70 -0.72 -9.17
C ALA A 1 -3.21 -0.75 -9.33
N GLY A 2 -3.96 -0.65 -8.22
CA GLY A 2 -5.40 -0.45 -8.22
C GLY A 2 -5.71 0.98 -7.83
N ILE A 3 -6.29 1.78 -8.72
CA ILE A 3 -6.40 3.22 -8.54
C ILE A 3 -7.84 3.73 -8.63
N TYR A 4 -8.08 4.86 -8.01
CA TYR A 4 -9.17 5.78 -8.28
C TYR A 4 -8.63 7.19 -8.05
N PRO A 5 -8.67 8.07 -9.08
CA PRO A 5 -8.06 9.38 -9.01
C PRO A 5 -8.63 10.24 -7.88
N ILE A 6 -7.76 10.81 -7.06
CA ILE A 6 -8.12 11.74 -6.00
C ILE A 6 -6.99 12.74 -5.74
N THR A 7 -7.30 14.04 -5.76
CA THR A 7 -6.37 15.11 -5.42
C THR A 7 -6.07 15.07 -3.90
N PRO A 8 -4.80 15.18 -3.50
CA PRO A 8 -3.61 15.49 -4.29
C PRO A 8 -2.73 14.27 -4.68
N SER A 9 -3.27 13.06 -4.65
CA SER A 9 -2.52 11.81 -4.95
C SER A 9 -2.55 11.39 -6.42
N SER A 10 -3.33 12.06 -7.27
CA SER A 10 -3.54 11.66 -8.68
C SER A 10 -2.25 11.53 -9.46
N ASN A 11 -1.30 12.46 -9.29
CA ASN A 11 -0.05 12.47 -10.05
C ASN A 11 0.74 11.16 -9.93
N MET A 12 0.78 10.54 -8.76
CA MET A 12 1.46 9.25 -8.57
C MET A 12 0.81 8.14 -9.40
N ALA A 13 -0.51 8.13 -9.47
CA ALA A 13 -1.28 7.17 -10.26
C ALA A 13 -1.10 7.43 -11.76
N GLU A 14 -1.18 8.69 -12.20
CA GLU A 14 -1.03 9.10 -13.59
C GLU A 14 0.36 8.75 -14.14
N TYR A 15 1.44 9.07 -13.40
CA TYR A 15 2.79 8.67 -13.81
C TYR A 15 2.97 7.16 -13.86
N THR A 16 2.33 6.43 -12.96
CA THR A 16 2.38 4.95 -12.98
C THR A 16 1.71 4.42 -14.25
N ASP A 17 0.58 4.98 -14.65
CA ASP A 17 -0.14 4.61 -15.87
C ASP A 17 0.64 5.00 -17.13
N ASP A 18 1.18 6.21 -17.19
CA ASP A 18 2.02 6.67 -18.29
C ASP A 18 3.25 5.77 -18.50
N TRP A 19 3.93 5.40 -17.43
CA TRP A 19 5.07 4.50 -17.52
C TRP A 19 4.67 3.09 -17.94
N ALA A 20 3.52 2.61 -17.50
CA ALA A 20 2.96 1.34 -17.94
C ALA A 20 2.63 1.37 -19.44
N ALA A 21 2.00 2.45 -19.92
CA ALA A 21 1.69 2.67 -21.34
C ALA A 21 2.96 2.76 -22.22
N GLN A 22 4.06 3.34 -21.70
CA GLN A 22 5.36 3.37 -22.34
C GLN A 22 6.09 2.01 -22.32
N GLY A 23 5.54 1.00 -21.68
CA GLY A 23 6.15 -0.32 -21.54
C GLY A 23 7.37 -0.35 -20.60
N LYS A 24 7.55 0.64 -19.72
CA LYS A 24 8.61 0.64 -18.72
C LYS A 24 8.45 -0.56 -17.79
N LYS A 25 9.53 -1.30 -17.61
CA LYS A 25 9.54 -2.54 -16.82
C LYS A 25 9.91 -2.27 -15.37
N ASN A 26 9.22 -2.96 -14.48
CA ASN A 26 9.56 -3.02 -13.05
C ASN A 26 10.71 -4.01 -12.79
N LEU A 27 11.11 -4.18 -11.52
CA LEU A 27 12.18 -5.12 -11.09
C LEU A 27 11.93 -6.58 -11.47
N PHE A 28 10.70 -6.94 -11.83
CA PHE A 28 10.32 -8.29 -12.28
C PHE A 28 10.29 -8.43 -13.81
N GLY A 29 10.75 -7.42 -14.54
CA GLY A 29 10.85 -7.43 -15.99
C GLY A 29 9.53 -7.23 -16.74
N MET A 30 8.47 -6.79 -16.07
CA MET A 30 7.14 -6.58 -16.65
C MET A 30 6.65 -5.13 -16.44
N PRO A 31 5.85 -4.57 -17.36
CA PRO A 31 5.14 -3.31 -17.10
C PRO A 31 4.17 -3.48 -15.91
N VAL A 32 3.96 -2.40 -15.17
CA VAL A 32 2.93 -2.36 -14.13
C VAL A 32 1.56 -2.43 -14.78
N LYS A 33 0.69 -3.30 -14.28
CA LYS A 33 -0.71 -3.29 -14.68
C LYS A 33 -1.46 -2.27 -13.81
N VAL A 34 -2.04 -1.27 -14.44
CA VAL A 34 -2.89 -0.28 -13.78
C VAL A 34 -4.35 -0.61 -14.04
N VAL A 35 -5.15 -0.57 -13.00
CA VAL A 35 -6.60 -0.80 -13.09
C VAL A 35 -7.30 0.34 -12.37
N GLU A 36 -8.04 1.15 -13.12
CA GLU A 36 -8.88 2.21 -12.58
C GLU A 36 -10.25 1.64 -12.21
N MET A 37 -10.70 2.00 -11.01
CA MET A 37 -11.96 1.53 -10.44
C MET A 37 -12.98 2.67 -10.34
N GLN A 38 -14.20 2.35 -9.91
CA GLN A 38 -15.30 3.33 -9.80
C GLN A 38 -15.33 4.09 -8.46
N SER A 39 -14.49 3.67 -7.52
CA SER A 39 -14.34 4.31 -6.21
C SER A 39 -13.09 3.83 -5.51
N GLU A 40 -12.69 4.52 -4.45
CA GLU A 40 -11.56 4.12 -3.60
C GLU A 40 -11.82 2.79 -2.90
N ALA A 41 -13.08 2.49 -2.56
CA ALA A 41 -13.46 1.18 -2.01
C ALA A 41 -13.25 0.06 -3.05
N GLY A 42 -13.61 0.32 -4.32
CA GLY A 42 -13.33 -0.57 -5.43
C GLY A 42 -11.83 -0.79 -5.66
N ALA A 43 -11.04 0.29 -5.61
CA ALA A 43 -9.59 0.21 -5.69
C ALA A 43 -9.00 -0.64 -4.54
N ALA A 44 -9.49 -0.47 -3.31
CA ALA A 44 -9.08 -1.29 -2.18
C ALA A 44 -9.44 -2.78 -2.35
N GLY A 45 -10.61 -3.07 -2.90
CA GLY A 45 -11.03 -4.43 -3.23
C GLY A 45 -10.12 -5.06 -4.29
N THR A 46 -9.76 -4.29 -5.32
CA THR A 46 -8.81 -4.71 -6.36
C THR A 46 -7.42 -5.00 -5.78
N VAL A 47 -6.90 -4.12 -4.92
CA VAL A 47 -5.62 -4.32 -4.22
C VAL A 47 -5.67 -5.60 -3.38
N HIS A 48 -6.71 -5.78 -2.59
CA HIS A 48 -6.87 -6.96 -1.74
C HIS A 48 -6.93 -8.26 -2.57
N GLY A 49 -7.76 -8.31 -3.60
CA GLY A 49 -7.89 -9.48 -4.48
C GLY A 49 -6.59 -9.80 -5.23
N SER A 50 -5.90 -8.77 -5.73
CA SER A 50 -4.64 -8.89 -6.43
C SER A 50 -3.53 -9.45 -5.51
N LEU A 51 -3.43 -8.93 -4.29
CA LEU A 51 -2.49 -9.44 -3.28
C LEU A 51 -2.82 -10.89 -2.91
N GLN A 52 -4.08 -11.26 -2.76
CA GLN A 52 -4.47 -12.65 -2.50
C GLN A 52 -4.10 -13.59 -3.66
N ALA A 53 -4.11 -13.09 -4.88
CA ALA A 53 -3.67 -13.82 -6.06
C ALA A 53 -2.13 -13.87 -6.24
N GLY A 54 -1.37 -13.30 -5.30
CA GLY A 54 0.10 -13.34 -5.31
C GLY A 54 0.77 -12.24 -6.14
N ALA A 55 0.04 -11.22 -6.55
CA ALA A 55 0.60 -10.06 -7.23
C ALA A 55 0.88 -8.93 -6.23
N LEU A 56 2.12 -8.46 -6.17
CA LEU A 56 2.49 -7.27 -5.40
C LEU A 56 1.73 -6.06 -5.95
N THR A 57 1.01 -5.35 -5.08
CA THR A 57 0.05 -4.35 -5.50
C THR A 57 0.07 -3.14 -4.59
N THR A 58 -0.06 -1.96 -5.18
CA THR A 58 -0.11 -0.66 -4.51
C THR A 58 -1.34 0.14 -4.91
N THR A 59 -1.63 1.21 -4.16
CA THR A 59 -2.65 2.22 -4.47
C THR A 59 -2.26 3.56 -3.91
N PHE A 60 -2.86 4.62 -4.46
CA PHE A 60 -2.63 6.01 -4.09
C PHE A 60 -3.96 6.63 -3.68
N THR A 61 -3.99 7.44 -2.60
CA THR A 61 -5.25 8.00 -2.11
C THR A 61 -5.05 9.21 -1.19
N ALA A 62 -6.14 9.77 -0.70
CA ALA A 62 -6.18 10.89 0.24
C ALA A 62 -7.54 10.96 0.95
N SER A 63 -7.59 11.55 2.15
CA SER A 63 -8.82 12.00 2.84
C SER A 63 -9.90 10.90 2.92
N GLN A 64 -11.15 11.23 2.55
CA GLN A 64 -12.27 10.28 2.54
C GLN A 64 -11.99 9.02 1.71
N GLY A 65 -11.19 9.14 0.63
CA GLY A 65 -10.79 8.01 -0.18
C GLY A 65 -10.00 6.97 0.60
N LEU A 66 -9.13 7.40 1.53
CA LEU A 66 -8.46 6.50 2.45
C LEU A 66 -9.45 5.82 3.41
N LEU A 67 -10.42 6.58 3.95
CA LEU A 67 -11.42 6.02 4.86
C LEU A 67 -12.27 4.93 4.20
N LEU A 68 -12.59 5.08 2.93
CA LEU A 68 -13.31 4.07 2.15
C LEU A 68 -12.52 2.76 1.98
N LYS A 69 -11.21 2.78 2.21
CA LYS A 69 -10.35 1.59 2.15
C LYS A 69 -10.27 0.82 3.49
N ILE A 70 -10.69 1.41 4.61
CA ILE A 70 -10.53 0.86 5.97
C ILE A 70 -11.01 -0.60 6.09
N PRO A 71 -12.20 -1.00 5.62
CA PRO A 71 -12.65 -2.39 5.74
C PRO A 71 -11.69 -3.39 5.07
N ASN A 72 -11.12 -3.04 3.93
CA ASN A 72 -10.13 -3.86 3.23
C ASN A 72 -8.76 -3.80 3.90
N MET A 73 -8.38 -2.66 4.50
CA MET A 73 -7.12 -2.53 5.24
C MET A 73 -7.05 -3.53 6.40
N TYR A 74 -8.11 -3.66 7.19
CA TYR A 74 -8.18 -4.69 8.25
C TYR A 74 -7.94 -6.10 7.70
N LYS A 75 -8.51 -6.43 6.55
CA LYS A 75 -8.34 -7.75 5.92
C LYS A 75 -6.94 -7.94 5.37
N ILE A 76 -6.38 -6.94 4.70
CA ILE A 76 -5.03 -6.98 4.13
C ILE A 76 -4.01 -7.17 5.26
N ALA A 77 -4.12 -6.40 6.35
CA ALA A 77 -3.25 -6.52 7.51
C ALA A 77 -3.43 -7.87 8.22
N GLY A 78 -4.67 -8.26 8.50
CA GLY A 78 -4.99 -9.53 9.17
C GLY A 78 -4.57 -10.77 8.37
N GLN A 79 -4.40 -10.66 7.07
CA GLN A 79 -3.93 -11.73 6.20
C GLN A 79 -2.44 -11.63 5.87
N LEU A 80 -1.73 -10.68 6.46
CA LEU A 80 -0.29 -10.45 6.25
C LEU A 80 0.07 -10.33 4.76
N LEU A 81 -0.68 -9.51 4.05
CA LEU A 81 -0.47 -9.26 2.62
C LEU A 81 0.40 -8.01 2.42
N PRO A 82 1.52 -8.09 1.69
CA PRO A 82 2.52 -7.03 1.58
C PRO A 82 2.08 -5.90 0.63
N GLY A 83 0.99 -5.23 0.95
CA GLY A 83 0.48 -4.08 0.20
C GLY A 83 1.03 -2.77 0.74
N VAL A 84 1.20 -1.77 -0.13
CA VAL A 84 1.53 -0.40 0.26
C VAL A 84 0.45 0.54 -0.24
N ILE A 85 -0.01 1.41 0.64
CA ILE A 85 -0.90 2.51 0.30
C ILE A 85 -0.11 3.81 0.46
N HIS A 86 0.04 4.57 -0.62
CA HIS A 86 0.65 5.90 -0.58
C HIS A 86 -0.45 6.94 -0.39
N VAL A 87 -0.28 7.83 0.59
CA VAL A 87 -1.29 8.80 0.98
C VAL A 87 -0.71 10.21 0.99
N SER A 88 -1.26 11.06 0.16
CA SER A 88 -1.09 12.51 0.29
C SER A 88 -2.11 12.99 1.33
N ALA A 89 -1.72 12.97 2.61
CA ALA A 89 -2.60 13.15 3.74
C ALA A 89 -3.32 14.50 3.70
N ARG A 90 -4.63 14.49 3.89
CA ARG A 90 -5.51 15.65 3.75
C ARG A 90 -6.59 15.63 4.81
N ALA A 91 -7.00 16.81 5.28
CA ALA A 91 -8.12 16.99 6.19
C ALA A 91 -9.39 16.30 5.67
N LEU A 92 -10.16 15.75 6.59
CA LEU A 92 -11.46 15.16 6.29
C LEU A 92 -12.51 16.26 6.07
N ALA A 93 -13.43 16.03 5.14
CA ALA A 93 -14.58 16.90 4.97
C ALA A 93 -15.49 16.81 6.20
N ALA A 94 -15.95 17.96 6.67
CA ALA A 94 -16.94 18.09 7.73
C ALA A 94 -18.09 18.94 7.23
N GLN A 95 -18.20 20.22 7.66
CA GLN A 95 -19.22 21.14 7.14
C GLN A 95 -18.95 21.54 5.67
N SER A 96 -17.72 21.37 5.20
CA SER A 96 -17.31 21.59 3.82
C SER A 96 -16.10 20.71 3.48
N LEU A 97 -15.78 20.63 2.18
CA LEU A 97 -14.54 20.01 1.72
C LEU A 97 -13.35 20.89 2.12
N ALA A 98 -12.31 20.28 2.66
CA ALA A 98 -11.03 20.94 2.94
C ALA A 98 -9.96 20.48 1.96
N ILE A 99 -9.25 21.43 1.34
CA ILE A 99 -8.06 21.22 0.50
C ILE A 99 -6.81 21.63 1.27
N PHE A 100 -6.56 20.92 2.36
CA PHE A 100 -5.59 21.31 3.37
C PHE A 100 -4.81 20.08 3.86
N GLY A 101 -3.48 20.21 3.99
CA GLY A 101 -2.63 19.17 4.54
C GLY A 101 -2.95 18.92 6.01
N ASP A 102 -3.30 17.70 6.35
CA ASP A 102 -3.67 17.27 7.70
C ASP A 102 -3.53 15.74 7.79
N HIS A 103 -3.36 15.22 9.00
CA HIS A 103 -3.20 13.79 9.25
C HIS A 103 -4.47 13.12 9.79
N GLN A 104 -5.63 13.75 9.74
CA GLN A 104 -6.89 13.17 10.23
C GLN A 104 -7.23 11.84 9.54
N ASP A 105 -7.01 11.76 8.23
CA ASP A 105 -7.28 10.57 7.43
C ASP A 105 -6.39 9.40 7.82
N VAL A 106 -5.07 9.60 7.93
CA VAL A 106 -4.13 8.54 8.33
C VAL A 106 -4.29 8.15 9.78
N MET A 107 -4.60 9.09 10.68
CA MET A 107 -4.88 8.80 12.09
C MET A 107 -6.16 7.98 12.27
N ALA A 108 -7.16 8.15 11.41
CA ALA A 108 -8.35 7.30 11.40
C ALA A 108 -8.01 5.83 11.06
N CYS A 109 -6.91 5.59 10.35
CA CYS A 109 -6.47 4.27 9.94
C CYS A 109 -5.50 3.57 10.91
N ARG A 110 -5.07 4.22 11.99
CA ARG A 110 -4.03 3.71 12.92
C ARG A 110 -4.33 2.36 13.54
N GLN A 111 -5.61 1.97 13.60
CA GLN A 111 -6.05 0.69 14.20
C GLN A 111 -6.15 -0.45 13.19
N THR A 112 -5.92 -0.20 11.91
CA THR A 112 -6.12 -1.20 10.85
C THR A 112 -5.07 -2.31 10.83
N GLY A 113 -3.92 -2.09 11.49
CA GLY A 113 -2.79 -3.01 11.47
C GLY A 113 -1.77 -2.74 10.38
N PHE A 114 -1.91 -1.65 9.61
CA PHE A 114 -0.86 -1.17 8.72
C PHE A 114 0.28 -0.54 9.54
N ALA A 115 1.52 -0.83 9.19
CA ALA A 115 2.65 -0.04 9.65
C ALA A 115 2.57 1.35 9.02
N MET A 116 2.82 2.39 9.82
CA MET A 116 2.67 3.78 9.38
C MET A 116 4.04 4.43 9.22
N LEU A 117 4.35 4.89 8.02
CA LEU A 117 5.61 5.55 7.67
C LEU A 117 5.34 6.96 7.17
N CYS A 118 5.73 7.96 7.98
CA CYS A 118 5.57 9.37 7.66
C CYS A 118 6.84 9.91 7.00
N THR A 119 6.67 10.73 5.98
CA THR A 119 7.75 11.45 5.30
C THR A 119 7.42 12.93 5.20
N ASN A 120 8.41 13.81 5.28
CA ASN A 120 8.20 15.25 5.39
C ASN A 120 8.86 16.08 4.27
N SER A 121 9.52 15.45 3.32
CA SER A 121 10.13 16.09 2.15
C SER A 121 9.96 15.25 0.90
N VAL A 122 10.07 15.87 -0.27
CA VAL A 122 9.98 15.16 -1.57
C VAL A 122 11.06 14.08 -1.69
N GLN A 123 12.26 14.34 -1.17
CA GLN A 123 13.34 13.34 -1.15
C GLN A 123 12.96 12.13 -0.30
N GLU A 124 12.45 12.35 0.92
CA GLU A 124 12.02 11.25 1.78
C GLU A 124 10.86 10.47 1.17
N VAL A 125 9.91 11.14 0.49
CA VAL A 125 8.80 10.44 -0.21
C VAL A 125 9.35 9.46 -1.23
N MET A 126 10.36 9.87 -2.00
CA MET A 126 10.99 9.02 -3.00
C MET A 126 11.74 7.84 -2.37
N ASP A 127 12.58 8.10 -1.39
CA ASP A 127 13.45 7.09 -0.79
C ASP A 127 12.66 6.10 0.08
N LEU A 128 11.86 6.61 0.99
CA LEU A 128 11.12 5.80 1.96
C LEU A 128 9.88 5.12 1.35
N GLY A 129 9.36 5.65 0.23
CA GLY A 129 8.35 4.95 -0.55
C GLY A 129 8.84 3.58 -1.04
N GLY A 130 10.08 3.52 -1.52
CA GLY A 130 10.75 2.26 -1.88
C GLY A 130 10.99 1.36 -0.66
N VAL A 131 11.46 1.94 0.44
CA VAL A 131 11.68 1.20 1.71
C VAL A 131 10.39 0.58 2.22
N ALA A 132 9.26 1.29 2.15
CA ALA A 132 7.96 0.75 2.54
C ALA A 132 7.61 -0.54 1.78
N HIS A 133 7.86 -0.57 0.47
CA HIS A 133 7.64 -1.77 -0.35
C HIS A 133 8.59 -2.92 0.03
N LEU A 134 9.88 -2.64 0.18
CA LEU A 134 10.87 -3.65 0.55
C LEU A 134 10.55 -4.28 1.92
N THR A 135 10.20 -3.44 2.89
CA THR A 135 9.86 -3.89 4.25
C THR A 135 8.55 -4.67 4.27
N ALA A 136 7.52 -4.18 3.55
CA ALA A 136 6.26 -4.91 3.45
C ALA A 136 6.46 -6.32 2.86
N ILE A 137 7.26 -6.45 1.82
CA ILE A 137 7.58 -7.74 1.20
C ILE A 137 8.31 -8.65 2.20
N LYS A 138 9.32 -8.13 2.87
CA LYS A 138 10.15 -8.90 3.81
C LYS A 138 9.36 -9.42 5.01
N THR A 139 8.51 -8.58 5.60
CA THR A 139 7.78 -8.88 6.85
C THR A 139 6.39 -9.45 6.64
N GLY A 140 5.76 -9.21 5.48
CA GLY A 140 4.35 -9.49 5.23
C GLY A 140 3.41 -8.42 5.82
N VAL A 141 3.93 -7.44 6.57
CA VAL A 141 3.12 -6.36 7.15
C VAL A 141 2.88 -5.28 6.10
N PRO A 142 1.62 -4.91 5.83
CA PRO A 142 1.34 -3.84 4.87
C PRO A 142 1.70 -2.46 5.44
N PHE A 143 2.02 -1.52 4.55
CA PHE A 143 2.42 -0.16 4.92
C PHE A 143 1.44 0.91 4.45
N LEU A 144 1.22 1.88 5.31
CA LEU A 144 0.64 3.18 5.01
C LEU A 144 1.80 4.19 4.98
N HIS A 145 2.29 4.49 3.80
CA HIS A 145 3.30 5.50 3.55
C HIS A 145 2.62 6.83 3.25
N PHE A 146 2.87 7.86 4.03
CA PHE A 146 2.15 9.12 3.91
C PHE A 146 3.02 10.35 4.10
N PHE A 147 2.58 11.45 3.50
CA PHE A 147 3.19 12.76 3.51
C PHE A 147 2.11 13.84 3.40
N ASP A 148 2.45 15.10 3.67
CA ASP A 148 1.48 16.19 3.58
C ASP A 148 0.93 16.38 2.16
N GLY A 149 -0.36 16.26 2.04
CA GLY A 149 -1.08 16.67 0.84
C GLY A 149 -1.09 18.19 0.68
N PHE A 150 -1.03 18.68 -0.56
CA PHE A 150 -0.95 20.10 -0.95
C PHE A 150 0.33 20.83 -0.55
N ARG A 151 1.09 20.35 0.43
CA ARG A 151 2.44 20.86 0.72
C ARG A 151 3.45 19.97 -0.01
N THR A 152 3.90 18.89 0.60
CA THR A 152 4.90 17.98 0.00
C THR A 152 4.47 17.44 -1.37
N SER A 153 3.19 17.12 -1.57
CA SER A 153 2.68 16.60 -2.85
C SER A 153 2.71 17.61 -4.01
N HIS A 154 2.78 18.91 -3.73
CA HIS A 154 2.82 19.99 -4.72
C HIS A 154 4.14 20.77 -4.69
N GLU A 155 5.07 20.37 -3.85
CA GLU A 155 6.39 20.96 -3.78
C GLU A 155 7.20 20.58 -5.03
N VAL A 156 7.79 21.58 -5.69
CA VAL A 156 8.74 21.36 -6.78
C VAL A 156 10.15 21.45 -6.21
N ASN A 157 10.86 20.35 -6.21
CA ASN A 157 12.21 20.29 -5.65
C ASN A 157 13.13 19.43 -6.52
N THR A 158 14.43 19.65 -6.38
CA THR A 158 15.43 18.75 -6.95
C THR A 158 15.64 17.59 -6.00
N VAL A 159 15.60 16.37 -6.53
CA VAL A 159 15.79 15.14 -5.75
C VAL A 159 16.90 14.29 -6.34
N GLU A 160 17.60 13.56 -5.50
CA GLU A 160 18.51 12.50 -5.92
C GLU A 160 17.71 11.23 -6.15
N VAL A 161 17.79 10.68 -7.37
CA VAL A 161 17.07 9.46 -7.74
C VAL A 161 17.95 8.25 -7.40
N MET A 162 17.44 7.36 -6.56
CA MET A 162 18.13 6.12 -6.22
C MET A 162 18.09 5.16 -7.42
N ASP A 163 19.22 4.56 -7.75
CA ASP A 163 19.31 3.59 -8.83
C ASP A 163 18.45 2.34 -8.56
N TYR A 164 17.81 1.84 -9.62
CA TYR A 164 17.02 0.61 -9.55
C TYR A 164 17.81 -0.60 -9.05
N GLU A 165 19.11 -0.64 -9.32
CA GLU A 165 20.01 -1.70 -8.84
C GLU A 165 20.09 -1.77 -7.31
N VAL A 166 19.91 -0.63 -6.62
CA VAL A 166 19.87 -0.61 -5.16
C VAL A 166 18.64 -1.37 -4.65
N PHE A 167 17.48 -1.08 -5.23
CA PHE A 167 16.23 -1.77 -4.87
C PHE A 167 16.30 -3.27 -5.23
N ASP A 168 16.91 -3.62 -6.35
CA ASP A 168 17.07 -5.01 -6.77
C ASP A 168 17.95 -5.80 -5.80
N ARG A 169 19.04 -5.21 -5.30
CA ARG A 169 19.93 -5.81 -4.31
C ARG A 169 19.27 -5.96 -2.92
N LEU A 170 18.39 -5.02 -2.54
CA LEU A 170 17.73 -5.02 -1.25
C LEU A 170 16.47 -5.90 -1.23
N LEU A 171 15.95 -6.26 -2.39
CA LEU A 171 14.74 -7.06 -2.52
C LEU A 171 14.94 -8.47 -1.98
N ASP A 172 14.19 -8.83 -0.94
CA ASP A 172 14.13 -10.21 -0.45
C ASP A 172 13.33 -11.10 -1.42
N ARG A 173 14.05 -11.74 -2.35
CA ARG A 173 13.45 -12.61 -3.37
C ARG A 173 12.83 -13.87 -2.78
N GLU A 174 13.34 -14.36 -1.64
CA GLU A 174 12.74 -15.50 -0.95
C GLU A 174 11.40 -15.11 -0.32
N ALA A 175 11.28 -13.90 0.25
CA ALA A 175 10.00 -13.39 0.74
C ALA A 175 8.99 -13.23 -0.40
N VAL A 176 9.41 -12.74 -1.57
CA VAL A 176 8.55 -12.71 -2.77
C VAL A 176 8.09 -14.12 -3.15
N ALA A 177 8.99 -15.09 -3.14
CA ALA A 177 8.66 -16.48 -3.48
C ALA A 177 7.67 -17.09 -2.45
N ARG A 178 7.90 -16.87 -1.15
CA ARG A 178 6.97 -17.28 -0.08
C ARG A 178 5.59 -16.64 -0.24
N PHE A 179 5.55 -15.34 -0.51
CA PHE A 179 4.29 -14.62 -0.75
C PHE A 179 3.52 -15.23 -1.93
N ARG A 180 4.17 -15.44 -3.07
CA ARG A 180 3.56 -16.06 -4.27
C ARG A 180 3.11 -17.48 -4.03
N ALA A 181 3.90 -18.29 -3.30
CA ALA A 181 3.52 -19.66 -2.93
C ALA A 181 2.31 -19.70 -2.00
N SER A 182 2.07 -18.64 -1.24
CA SER A 182 0.90 -18.51 -0.37
C SER A 182 -0.37 -18.02 -1.09
N ALA A 183 -0.30 -17.68 -2.36
CA ALA A 183 -1.42 -17.15 -3.14
C ALA A 183 -2.58 -18.16 -3.24
N LEU A 184 -3.80 -17.63 -3.46
CA LEU A 184 -4.96 -18.45 -3.81
C LEU A 184 -4.71 -19.13 -5.17
N ASN A 185 -4.62 -20.44 -5.16
CA ASN A 185 -4.30 -21.24 -6.33
C ASN A 185 -5.15 -22.52 -6.34
N PRO A 186 -5.89 -22.84 -7.42
CA PRO A 186 -6.66 -24.06 -7.51
C PRO A 186 -5.86 -25.35 -7.35
N GLN A 187 -4.57 -25.33 -7.73
CA GLN A 187 -3.66 -26.48 -7.58
C GLN A 187 -3.16 -26.69 -6.15
N ASN A 188 -3.23 -25.64 -5.31
CA ASN A 188 -2.91 -25.68 -3.89
C ASN A 188 -3.95 -24.85 -3.12
N PRO A 189 -5.18 -25.38 -2.96
CA PRO A 189 -6.30 -24.63 -2.43
C PRO A 189 -6.09 -24.28 -0.97
N LYS A 190 -6.39 -23.02 -0.62
CA LYS A 190 -6.32 -22.48 0.74
C LYS A 190 -7.60 -21.71 1.05
N THR A 191 -8.03 -21.75 2.29
CA THR A 191 -9.12 -20.89 2.77
C THR A 191 -8.55 -19.67 3.46
N ARG A 192 -9.05 -18.49 3.08
CA ARG A 192 -8.75 -17.21 3.73
C ARG A 192 -10.04 -16.47 4.04
N GLY A 193 -10.03 -15.70 5.12
CA GLY A 193 -11.18 -14.87 5.49
C GLY A 193 -12.39 -15.66 5.94
N SER A 194 -12.22 -16.91 6.37
CA SER A 194 -13.28 -17.73 6.96
C SER A 194 -13.72 -17.18 8.32
N ALA A 195 -14.93 -17.54 8.73
CA ALA A 195 -15.37 -17.32 10.11
C ALA A 195 -14.58 -18.24 11.06
N GLN A 196 -14.12 -17.69 12.16
CA GLN A 196 -13.41 -18.41 13.21
C GLN A 196 -14.16 -18.20 14.53
N ASN A 197 -14.16 -19.23 15.40
CA ASN A 197 -14.64 -19.08 16.77
C ASN A 197 -13.62 -18.29 17.63
N ASP A 198 -14.01 -17.92 18.81
CA ASP A 198 -13.25 -17.06 19.71
C ASP A 198 -11.84 -17.61 19.98
N ASP A 199 -11.73 -18.89 20.30
CA ASP A 199 -10.45 -19.53 20.62
C ASP A 199 -9.46 -19.46 19.46
N VAL A 200 -9.90 -19.84 18.26
CA VAL A 200 -9.05 -19.83 17.06
C VAL A 200 -8.70 -18.41 16.65
N TYR A 201 -9.66 -17.49 16.74
CA TYR A 201 -9.45 -16.10 16.32
C TYR A 201 -8.36 -15.42 17.17
N PHE A 202 -8.43 -15.54 18.50
CA PHE A 202 -7.44 -14.94 19.40
C PHE A 202 -6.04 -15.52 19.21
N GLN A 203 -5.92 -16.83 19.08
CA GLN A 203 -4.63 -17.48 18.81
C GLN A 203 -4.03 -17.03 17.50
N THR A 204 -4.82 -16.93 16.44
CA THR A 204 -4.37 -16.46 15.13
C THR A 204 -3.92 -15.00 15.18
N ARG A 205 -4.64 -14.16 15.91
CA ARG A 205 -4.26 -12.74 16.10
C ARG A 205 -2.93 -12.60 16.85
N GLU A 206 -2.72 -13.37 17.90
CA GLU A 206 -1.49 -13.33 18.69
C GLU A 206 -0.26 -13.74 17.86
N LEU A 207 -0.39 -14.77 17.05
CA LEU A 207 0.68 -15.22 16.16
C LEU A 207 1.14 -14.15 15.17
N GLN A 208 0.30 -13.18 14.84
CA GLN A 208 0.67 -12.06 13.96
C GLN A 208 1.69 -11.09 14.58
N ALA A 209 1.76 -11.04 15.92
CA ALA A 209 2.66 -10.12 16.64
C ALA A 209 4.13 -10.29 16.21
N GLN A 210 4.54 -11.50 15.88
CA GLN A 210 5.90 -11.83 15.42
C GLN A 210 6.29 -11.09 14.13
N HIS A 211 5.33 -10.86 13.23
CA HIS A 211 5.57 -10.14 11.98
C HIS A 211 5.82 -8.65 12.23
N TYR A 212 5.12 -8.06 13.18
CA TYR A 212 5.29 -6.65 13.55
C TYR A 212 6.64 -6.37 14.20
N ALA A 213 7.19 -7.32 14.95
CA ALA A 213 8.52 -7.19 15.55
C ALA A 213 9.65 -7.06 14.50
N GLY A 214 9.43 -7.52 13.29
CA GLY A 214 10.38 -7.43 12.18
C GLY A 214 10.28 -6.14 11.35
N VAL A 215 9.39 -5.21 11.69
CA VAL A 215 9.17 -3.97 10.94
C VAL A 215 10.17 -2.87 11.30
N ALA A 216 10.69 -2.87 12.52
CA ALA A 216 11.62 -1.86 13.05
C ALA A 216 13.04 -2.02 12.51
#